data_86dfa752d589347caec5f7af2d296f1f
#
_entry.id   86dfa752d589347caec5f7af2d296f1f
#
_cell.length_a   1.000
_cell.length_b   1.000
_cell.length_c   1.000
_cell.angle_alpha   90.00
_cell.angle_beta   90.00
_cell.angle_gamma   90.00
#
_symmetry.space_group_name_H-M   'P 1'
#
loop_
_entity.id
_entity.type
_entity.pdbx_description
1 polymer ?
#
loop_
_entity_poly.entity_id
_entity_poly.type
_entity_poly.pdbx_seq_one_letter_code
_entity_poly.pdbx_strand_id
1 'polypeptide(L)'
;MSIAIIGGTGPEGSGLALRWAQAGETVIIGSRDPQRAAEAAAKLREKVYGAAGVPARDTIISGAENKSACESAEIVVLTVPFEAQAEMLKHIKPALHPGQILVDTTVPLAASVGGRSTRNLGVWQGSAAQQAAELTPEGVSVVAAFHNLSAELLHIEGPVDCDVIVCSDDKAAAQRIRALARKIPGVRAVDGGKLENARIVEQITALLIGFNIRSKGHSGLRITGLPPEAYDV
;
A
#
# COMPACT_ATOMS: atom_id res chain seq x y z
N MET A 1 -14.32 -4.47 -4.64
CA MET A 1 -13.60 -4.90 -3.40
C MET A 1 -13.65 -3.78 -2.40
N SER A 2 -13.67 -4.09 -1.10
CA SER A 2 -13.54 -3.09 -0.04
C SER A 2 -12.10 -3.07 0.47
N ILE A 3 -11.50 -1.87 0.49
CA ILE A 3 -10.08 -1.67 0.80
C ILE A 3 -9.97 -0.67 1.94
N ALA A 4 -9.48 -1.10 3.10
CA ALA A 4 -9.11 -0.20 4.20
C ALA A 4 -7.64 0.22 4.05
N ILE A 5 -7.36 1.52 4.16
CA ILE A 5 -6.00 2.05 4.10
C ILE A 5 -5.65 2.63 5.46
N ILE A 6 -4.86 1.88 6.21
CA ILE A 6 -4.39 2.25 7.55
C ILE A 6 -3.18 3.18 7.43
N GLY A 7 -3.31 4.38 7.99
CA GLY A 7 -2.40 5.48 7.68
C GLY A 7 -2.79 6.25 6.41
N GLY A 8 -4.02 6.06 5.94
CA GLY A 8 -4.55 6.61 4.68
C GLY A 8 -4.61 8.14 4.59
N THR A 9 -4.29 8.84 5.67
CA THR A 9 -4.10 10.31 5.67
C THR A 9 -2.69 10.75 5.26
N GLY A 10 -1.74 9.82 5.17
CA GLY A 10 -0.37 10.06 4.69
C GLY A 10 -0.29 10.14 3.15
N PRO A 11 0.85 10.60 2.59
CA PRO A 11 1.02 10.77 1.14
C PRO A 11 0.80 9.48 0.34
N GLU A 12 1.43 8.38 0.76
CA GLU A 12 1.30 7.07 0.12
C GLU A 12 -0.15 6.56 0.18
N GLY A 13 -0.71 6.51 1.39
CA GLY A 13 -2.06 5.98 1.60
C GLY A 13 -3.12 6.79 0.88
N SER A 14 -3.06 8.12 0.93
CA SER A 14 -4.01 8.98 0.21
C SER A 14 -3.85 8.90 -1.31
N GLY A 15 -2.63 8.66 -1.80
CA GLY A 15 -2.35 8.44 -3.21
C GLY A 15 -2.94 7.12 -3.73
N LEU A 16 -2.70 6.01 -3.02
CA LEU A 16 -3.31 4.72 -3.34
C LEU A 16 -4.84 4.79 -3.27
N ALA A 17 -5.38 5.45 -2.23
CA ALA A 17 -6.82 5.70 -2.09
C ALA A 17 -7.39 6.42 -3.31
N LEU A 18 -6.72 7.48 -3.78
CA LEU A 18 -7.13 8.24 -4.97
C LEU A 18 -7.22 7.34 -6.20
N ARG A 19 -6.17 6.60 -6.49
CA ARG A 19 -6.08 5.77 -7.70
C ARG A 19 -7.11 4.65 -7.70
N TRP A 20 -7.29 3.96 -6.56
CA TRP A 20 -8.29 2.88 -6.48
C TRP A 20 -9.72 3.39 -6.49
N ALA A 21 -10.00 4.54 -5.85
CA ALA A 21 -11.30 5.17 -5.95
C ALA A 21 -11.63 5.60 -7.38
N GLN A 22 -10.67 6.17 -8.12
CA GLN A 22 -10.81 6.46 -9.56
C GLN A 22 -11.07 5.21 -10.40
N ALA A 23 -10.51 4.06 -10.00
CA ALA A 23 -10.76 2.77 -10.63
C ALA A 23 -12.07 2.10 -10.18
N GLY A 24 -12.90 2.76 -9.36
CA GLY A 24 -14.22 2.29 -8.93
C GLY A 24 -14.20 1.34 -7.73
N GLU A 25 -13.09 1.26 -6.99
CA GLU A 25 -13.03 0.45 -5.76
C GLU A 25 -13.64 1.19 -4.57
N THR A 26 -14.19 0.43 -3.63
CA THR A 26 -14.62 0.96 -2.34
C THR A 26 -13.41 1.15 -1.43
N VAL A 27 -13.15 2.40 -1.01
CA VAL A 27 -11.98 2.76 -0.19
C VAL A 27 -12.42 3.32 1.16
N ILE A 28 -11.83 2.80 2.23
CA ILE A 28 -12.05 3.25 3.60
C ILE A 28 -10.72 3.81 4.12
N ILE A 29 -10.66 5.12 4.36
CA ILE A 29 -9.49 5.76 4.94
C ILE A 29 -9.49 5.52 6.43
N GLY A 30 -8.50 4.77 6.92
CA GLY A 30 -8.28 4.52 8.33
C GLY A 30 -7.41 5.59 8.98
N SER A 31 -7.80 6.04 10.16
CA SER A 31 -7.00 6.93 11.02
C SER A 31 -7.24 6.61 12.49
N ARG A 32 -6.31 6.97 13.36
CA ARG A 32 -6.50 6.94 14.82
C ARG A 32 -7.57 7.95 15.29
N ASP A 33 -7.78 8.97 14.48
CA ASP A 33 -8.79 10.01 14.70
C ASP A 33 -9.86 9.89 13.61
N PRO A 34 -11.10 9.50 13.95
CA PRO A 34 -12.20 9.35 13.01
C PRO A 34 -12.56 10.62 12.26
N GLN A 35 -12.41 11.79 12.92
CA GLN A 35 -12.69 13.08 12.27
C GLN A 35 -11.68 13.36 11.16
N ARG A 36 -10.39 13.14 11.42
CA ARG A 36 -9.34 13.25 10.38
C ARG A 36 -9.55 12.27 9.23
N ALA A 37 -10.02 11.06 9.52
CA ALA A 37 -10.37 10.09 8.47
C ALA A 37 -11.53 10.62 7.61
N ALA A 38 -12.59 11.13 8.22
CA ALA A 38 -13.75 11.69 7.53
C ALA A 38 -13.39 12.89 6.65
N GLU A 39 -12.57 13.81 7.17
CA GLU A 39 -12.06 14.98 6.42
C GLU A 39 -11.20 14.54 5.22
N ALA A 40 -10.32 13.56 5.41
CA ALA A 40 -9.49 13.02 4.32
C ALA A 40 -10.36 12.36 3.24
N ALA A 41 -11.38 11.59 3.65
CA ALA A 41 -12.33 10.97 2.74
C ALA A 41 -13.15 12.03 1.96
N ALA A 42 -13.55 13.12 2.61
CA ALA A 42 -14.28 14.21 1.95
C ALA A 42 -13.40 14.90 0.89
N LYS A 43 -12.15 15.23 1.22
CA LYS A 43 -11.18 15.81 0.27
C LYS A 43 -10.92 14.86 -0.92
N LEU A 44 -10.84 13.56 -0.65
CA LEU A 44 -10.62 12.58 -1.69
C LEU A 44 -11.83 12.46 -2.62
N ARG A 45 -13.05 12.47 -2.08
CA ARG A 45 -14.29 12.51 -2.89
C ARG A 45 -14.32 13.72 -3.82
N GLU A 46 -13.97 14.89 -3.31
CA GLU A 46 -13.90 16.12 -4.12
C GLU A 46 -12.91 15.97 -5.28
N LYS A 47 -11.74 15.37 -5.04
CA LYS A 47 -10.75 15.11 -6.10
C LYS A 47 -11.24 14.11 -7.15
N VAL A 48 -11.96 13.05 -6.73
CA VAL A 48 -12.42 11.99 -7.63
C VAL A 48 -13.62 12.41 -8.46
N TYR A 49 -14.56 13.16 -7.86
CA TYR A 49 -15.86 13.46 -8.47
C TYR A 49 -16.03 14.93 -8.87
N GLY A 50 -15.11 15.82 -8.47
CA GLY A 50 -15.21 17.26 -8.67
C GLY A 50 -16.31 17.90 -7.81
N ALA A 51 -16.45 19.23 -7.95
CA ALA A 51 -17.50 20.01 -7.25
C ALA A 51 -18.92 19.77 -7.81
N ALA A 52 -19.07 19.10 -8.95
CA ALA A 52 -20.35 18.94 -9.65
C ALA A 52 -21.26 17.82 -9.15
N GLY A 53 -20.86 17.16 -8.08
CA GLY A 53 -21.75 16.19 -7.44
C GLY A 53 -21.23 14.77 -7.45
N VAL A 54 -21.29 14.17 -6.27
CA VAL A 54 -21.09 12.75 -6.03
C VAL A 54 -22.17 11.99 -6.79
N PRO A 55 -21.84 11.04 -7.71
CA PRO A 55 -22.83 10.10 -8.19
C PRO A 55 -23.50 9.43 -6.98
N ALA A 56 -24.75 9.03 -7.06
CA ALA A 56 -25.56 8.44 -5.98
C ALA A 56 -24.96 7.20 -5.27
N ARG A 57 -23.70 6.89 -5.49
CA ARG A 57 -22.88 5.89 -4.80
C ARG A 57 -21.94 6.59 -3.81
N ASP A 58 -22.50 7.11 -2.75
CA ASP A 58 -21.75 7.70 -1.60
C ASP A 58 -20.83 6.71 -0.87
N THR A 59 -20.81 5.47 -1.27
CA THR A 59 -20.19 4.35 -0.58
C THR A 59 -18.78 4.02 -1.05
N ILE A 60 -18.28 4.67 -2.10
CA ILE A 60 -16.97 4.32 -2.67
C ILE A 60 -15.80 4.84 -1.82
N ILE A 61 -15.97 6.00 -1.15
CA ILE A 61 -14.92 6.59 -0.32
C ILE A 61 -15.50 6.98 1.04
N SER A 62 -14.99 6.42 2.10
CA SER A 62 -15.38 6.73 3.47
C SER A 62 -14.16 6.85 4.38
N GLY A 63 -14.33 7.42 5.57
CA GLY A 63 -13.32 7.49 6.61
C GLY A 63 -13.83 6.83 7.88
N ALA A 64 -12.96 6.10 8.57
CA ALA A 64 -13.30 5.43 9.83
C ALA A 64 -12.09 5.37 10.78
N GLU A 65 -12.33 5.03 12.04
CA GLU A 65 -11.26 4.61 12.93
C GLU A 65 -10.60 3.33 12.40
N ASN A 66 -9.29 3.14 12.66
CA ASN A 66 -8.50 2.06 12.06
C ASN A 66 -9.11 0.66 12.24
N LYS A 67 -9.61 0.32 13.44
CA LYS A 67 -10.21 -1.00 13.68
C LYS A 67 -11.50 -1.17 12.88
N SER A 68 -12.39 -0.17 12.95
CA SER A 68 -13.65 -0.19 12.19
C SER A 68 -13.41 -0.26 10.67
N ALA A 69 -12.35 0.39 10.18
CA ALA A 69 -11.94 0.27 8.78
C ALA A 69 -11.52 -1.15 8.45
N CYS A 70 -10.70 -1.79 9.32
CA CYS A 70 -10.26 -3.18 9.14
C CYS A 70 -11.43 -4.17 9.14
N GLU A 71 -12.38 -4.04 10.10
CA GLU A 71 -13.53 -4.94 10.22
C GLU A 71 -14.42 -4.94 8.95
N SER A 72 -14.44 -3.81 8.23
CA SER A 72 -15.33 -3.60 7.08
C SER A 72 -14.69 -3.93 5.72
N ALA A 73 -13.41 -4.33 5.70
CA ALA A 73 -12.65 -4.46 4.46
C ALA A 73 -12.25 -5.91 4.15
N GLU A 74 -12.17 -6.24 2.87
CA GLU A 74 -11.57 -7.49 2.37
C GLU A 74 -10.04 -7.39 2.32
N ILE A 75 -9.52 -6.20 2.02
CA ILE A 75 -8.09 -5.91 1.90
C ILE A 75 -7.75 -4.77 2.85
N VAL A 76 -6.75 -4.97 3.68
CA VAL A 76 -6.22 -3.96 4.60
C VAL A 76 -4.82 -3.58 4.13
N VAL A 77 -4.61 -2.33 3.77
CA VAL A 77 -3.32 -1.81 3.29
C VAL A 77 -2.67 -0.97 4.38
N LEU A 78 -1.49 -1.36 4.82
CA LEU A 78 -0.75 -0.69 5.88
C LEU A 78 0.26 0.30 5.27
N THR A 79 -0.04 1.59 5.37
CA THR A 79 0.77 2.69 4.80
C THR A 79 1.37 3.61 5.88
N VAL A 80 1.60 3.07 7.07
CA VAL A 80 2.26 3.81 8.16
C VAL A 80 3.78 3.77 8.00
N PRO A 81 4.54 4.70 8.58
CA PRO A 81 5.99 4.57 8.68
C PRO A 81 6.40 3.28 9.40
N PHE A 82 7.56 2.70 9.04
CA PHE A 82 8.02 1.42 9.60
C PHE A 82 8.11 1.43 11.13
N GLU A 83 8.56 2.54 11.75
CA GLU A 83 8.61 2.67 13.20
C GLU A 83 7.26 2.52 13.90
N ALA A 84 6.18 2.78 13.20
CA ALA A 84 4.81 2.63 13.72
C ALA A 84 4.17 1.28 13.36
N GLN A 85 4.79 0.46 12.50
CA GLN A 85 4.21 -0.78 11.97
C GLN A 85 3.79 -1.75 13.06
N ALA A 86 4.72 -2.12 13.94
CA ALA A 86 4.47 -3.15 14.97
C ALA A 86 3.39 -2.70 15.97
N GLU A 87 3.39 -1.44 16.38
CA GLU A 87 2.36 -0.89 17.27
C GLU A 87 1.00 -0.85 16.57
N MET A 88 0.97 -0.40 15.32
CA MET A 88 -0.26 -0.36 14.54
C MET A 88 -0.84 -1.75 14.31
N LEU A 89 -0.02 -2.74 13.95
CA LEU A 89 -0.48 -4.12 13.79
C LEU A 89 -1.05 -4.69 15.09
N LYS A 90 -0.40 -4.47 16.23
CA LYS A 90 -0.95 -4.87 17.54
C LYS A 90 -2.28 -4.18 17.83
N HIS A 91 -2.42 -2.91 17.44
CA HIS A 91 -3.66 -2.14 17.65
C HIS A 91 -4.81 -2.69 16.81
N ILE A 92 -4.60 -2.97 15.51
CA ILE A 92 -5.64 -3.44 14.59
C ILE A 92 -5.86 -4.96 14.63
N LYS A 93 -4.93 -5.74 15.23
CA LYS A 93 -5.00 -7.20 15.28
C LYS A 93 -6.37 -7.75 15.69
N PRO A 94 -7.06 -7.20 16.73
CA PRO A 94 -8.38 -7.69 17.13
C PRO A 94 -9.50 -7.48 16.10
N ALA A 95 -9.28 -6.58 15.15
CA ALA A 95 -10.23 -6.23 14.08
C ALA A 95 -9.95 -6.95 12.75
N LEU A 96 -8.83 -7.68 12.67
CA LEU A 96 -8.51 -8.52 11.53
C LEU A 96 -9.16 -9.90 11.69
N HIS A 97 -9.68 -10.45 10.59
CA HIS A 97 -10.39 -11.73 10.60
C HIS A 97 -9.92 -12.65 9.46
N PRO A 98 -10.08 -13.97 9.59
CA PRO A 98 -9.70 -14.93 8.55
C PRO A 98 -10.31 -14.61 7.19
N GLY A 99 -9.52 -14.83 6.13
CA GLY A 99 -9.90 -14.55 4.74
C GLY A 99 -9.57 -13.14 4.24
N GLN A 100 -9.16 -12.24 5.14
CA GLN A 100 -8.62 -10.93 4.73
C GLN A 100 -7.20 -11.04 4.18
N ILE A 101 -6.82 -10.02 3.40
CA ILE A 101 -5.45 -9.81 2.94
C ILE A 101 -4.92 -8.55 3.62
N LEU A 102 -3.78 -8.68 4.30
CA LEU A 102 -2.99 -7.56 4.80
C LEU A 102 -1.88 -7.26 3.80
N VAL A 103 -1.89 -6.07 3.22
CA VAL A 103 -0.82 -5.58 2.35
C VAL A 103 0.10 -4.69 3.17
N ASP A 104 1.34 -5.08 3.29
CA ASP A 104 2.38 -4.28 3.93
C ASP A 104 3.15 -3.49 2.86
N THR A 105 3.16 -2.17 2.97
CA THR A 105 3.93 -1.26 2.11
C THR A 105 5.13 -0.67 2.84
N THR A 106 5.35 -1.04 4.09
CA THR A 106 6.36 -0.40 4.94
C THR A 106 7.78 -0.78 4.53
N VAL A 107 8.70 0.16 4.67
CA VAL A 107 10.12 -0.04 4.38
C VAL A 107 10.96 0.36 5.59
N PRO A 108 11.87 -0.51 6.07
CA PRO A 108 12.69 -0.24 7.25
C PRO A 108 13.84 0.74 6.92
N LEU A 109 13.51 1.99 6.61
CA LEU A 109 14.49 3.02 6.31
C LEU A 109 15.14 3.56 7.59
N ALA A 110 16.45 3.82 7.55
CA ALA A 110 17.18 4.35 8.70
C ALA A 110 16.70 5.76 9.12
N ALA A 111 15.93 6.45 8.28
CA ALA A 111 15.29 7.71 8.63
C ALA A 111 14.40 7.60 9.88
N SER A 112 13.78 6.44 10.11
CA SER A 112 12.93 6.17 11.29
C SER A 112 13.70 6.25 12.62
N VAL A 113 15.02 6.14 12.59
CA VAL A 113 15.90 6.24 13.77
C VAL A 113 16.94 7.38 13.63
N GLY A 114 16.62 8.41 12.85
CA GLY A 114 17.47 9.59 12.65
C GLY A 114 18.63 9.37 11.67
N GLY A 115 18.66 8.27 10.94
CA GLY A 115 19.64 7.98 9.91
C GLY A 115 19.23 8.53 8.53
N ARG A 116 19.94 8.08 7.48
CA ARG A 116 19.66 8.50 6.11
C ARG A 116 18.52 7.67 5.52
N SER A 117 17.60 8.30 4.77
CA SER A 117 16.52 7.62 4.01
C SER A 117 17.04 6.71 2.88
N THR A 118 18.31 6.86 2.49
CA THR A 118 18.96 6.01 1.49
C THR A 118 19.61 4.76 2.09
N ARG A 119 19.33 4.44 3.36
CA ARG A 119 19.88 3.27 4.07
C ARG A 119 18.73 2.49 4.69
N ASN A 120 18.74 1.17 4.48
CA ASN A 120 17.85 0.25 5.17
C ASN A 120 18.42 -0.20 6.52
N LEU A 121 17.50 -0.47 7.45
CA LEU A 121 17.77 -1.15 8.71
C LEU A 121 17.62 -2.66 8.52
N GLY A 122 18.36 -3.44 9.31
CA GLY A 122 18.08 -4.87 9.43
C GLY A 122 16.83 -5.11 10.27
N VAL A 123 15.96 -5.97 9.79
CA VAL A 123 14.78 -6.47 10.52
C VAL A 123 15.09 -7.90 10.95
N TRP A 124 14.82 -8.23 12.21
CA TRP A 124 15.13 -9.55 12.77
C TRP A 124 14.43 -10.68 12.01
N GLN A 125 13.19 -10.47 11.58
CA GLN A 125 12.39 -11.41 10.80
C GLN A 125 12.86 -11.54 9.34
N GLY A 126 13.78 -10.70 8.89
CA GLY A 126 14.30 -10.65 7.52
C GLY A 126 13.78 -9.46 6.70
N SER A 127 12.52 -9.06 6.91
CA SER A 127 11.89 -7.91 6.24
C SER A 127 10.76 -7.32 7.09
N ALA A 128 10.31 -6.12 6.75
CA ALA A 128 9.14 -5.50 7.39
C ALA A 128 7.88 -6.34 7.16
N ALA A 129 7.69 -6.87 5.95
CA ALA A 129 6.55 -7.73 5.64
C ALA A 129 6.58 -9.06 6.39
N GLN A 130 7.77 -9.66 6.61
CA GLN A 130 7.90 -10.85 7.44
C GLN A 130 7.61 -10.55 8.92
N GLN A 131 8.04 -9.39 9.44
CA GLN A 131 7.63 -8.91 10.76
C GLN A 131 6.11 -8.72 10.85
N ALA A 132 5.50 -8.15 9.81
CA ALA A 132 4.04 -8.01 9.75
C ALA A 132 3.34 -9.37 9.81
N ALA A 133 3.86 -10.38 9.10
CA ALA A 133 3.29 -11.74 9.11
C ALA A 133 3.30 -12.38 10.51
N GLU A 134 4.36 -12.22 11.30
CA GLU A 134 4.40 -12.72 12.68
C GLU A 134 3.40 -12.02 13.61
N LEU A 135 3.10 -10.76 13.34
CA LEU A 135 2.17 -9.96 14.17
C LEU A 135 0.70 -10.12 13.77
N THR A 136 0.46 -10.61 12.56
CA THR A 136 -0.89 -10.80 11.98
C THR A 136 -1.55 -12.06 12.55
N PRO A 137 -2.88 -12.07 12.78
CA PRO A 137 -3.57 -13.26 13.26
C PRO A 137 -3.62 -14.35 12.18
N GLU A 138 -3.75 -15.60 12.62
CA GLU A 138 -3.91 -16.75 11.73
C GLU A 138 -5.14 -16.59 10.83
N GLY A 139 -5.01 -17.05 9.57
CA GLY A 139 -6.07 -16.96 8.56
C GLY A 139 -6.11 -15.64 7.79
N VAL A 140 -5.25 -14.67 8.11
CA VAL A 140 -5.06 -13.43 7.34
C VAL A 140 -3.80 -13.58 6.49
N SER A 141 -3.93 -13.47 5.17
CA SER A 141 -2.78 -13.59 4.25
C SER A 141 -1.99 -12.29 4.18
N VAL A 142 -0.66 -12.36 4.32
CA VAL A 142 0.20 -11.17 4.21
C VAL A 142 0.83 -11.09 2.83
N VAL A 143 0.78 -9.89 2.25
CA VAL A 143 1.34 -9.55 0.93
C VAL A 143 2.23 -8.32 1.08
N ALA A 144 3.45 -8.41 0.58
CA ALA A 144 4.38 -7.28 0.46
C ALA A 144 4.24 -6.67 -0.95
N ALA A 145 3.91 -5.38 -1.03
CA ALA A 145 3.72 -4.70 -2.31
C ALA A 145 3.81 -3.16 -2.16
N PHE A 146 3.95 -2.46 -3.29
CA PHE A 146 3.92 -0.98 -3.42
C PHE A 146 5.13 -0.22 -2.86
N HIS A 147 6.14 -0.87 -2.31
CA HIS A 147 7.31 -0.23 -1.69
C HIS A 147 8.08 0.73 -2.61
N ASN A 148 8.03 0.49 -3.91
CA ASN A 148 8.76 1.23 -4.93
C ASN A 148 7.90 2.22 -5.73
N LEU A 149 6.64 2.41 -5.35
CA LEU A 149 5.75 3.39 -5.95
C LEU A 149 6.00 4.78 -5.33
N SER A 150 6.21 5.81 -6.16
CA SER A 150 6.35 7.16 -5.65
C SER A 150 4.99 7.73 -5.21
N ALA A 151 4.90 8.11 -3.95
CA ALA A 151 3.70 8.74 -3.40
C ALA A 151 3.30 10.01 -4.18
N GLU A 152 4.29 10.80 -4.64
CA GLU A 152 4.06 12.00 -5.44
C GLU A 152 3.40 11.68 -6.79
N LEU A 153 3.87 10.63 -7.49
CA LEU A 153 3.30 10.21 -8.76
C LEU A 153 1.86 9.69 -8.63
N LEU A 154 1.49 9.16 -7.49
CA LEU A 154 0.11 8.75 -7.23
C LEU A 154 -0.87 9.93 -7.21
N HIS A 155 -0.41 11.14 -6.91
CA HIS A 155 -1.21 12.36 -6.84
C HIS A 155 -1.22 13.20 -8.13
N ILE A 156 -0.33 12.90 -9.07
CA ILE A 156 -0.24 13.58 -10.38
C ILE A 156 -1.17 12.87 -11.37
N GLU A 157 -1.89 13.60 -12.20
CA GLU A 157 -2.71 13.03 -13.27
C GLU A 157 -1.87 12.25 -14.29
N GLY A 158 -2.45 11.19 -14.83
CA GLY A 158 -1.82 10.36 -15.84
C GLY A 158 -1.30 9.02 -15.35
N PRO A 159 -0.64 8.24 -16.20
CA PRO A 159 -0.13 6.92 -15.88
C PRO A 159 1.13 7.00 -15.00
N VAL A 160 1.27 6.02 -14.11
CA VAL A 160 2.47 5.81 -13.29
C VAL A 160 3.32 4.74 -13.95
N ASP A 161 4.45 5.12 -14.55
CA ASP A 161 5.35 4.20 -15.24
C ASP A 161 6.22 3.40 -14.25
N CYS A 162 5.64 2.34 -13.68
CA CYS A 162 6.29 1.54 -12.64
C CYS A 162 5.79 0.09 -12.66
N ASP A 163 6.68 -0.84 -12.32
CA ASP A 163 6.32 -2.22 -11.97
C ASP A 163 6.21 -2.35 -10.46
N VAL A 164 5.11 -2.91 -9.97
CA VAL A 164 4.92 -3.29 -8.58
C VAL A 164 5.28 -4.76 -8.41
N ILE A 165 6.28 -5.05 -7.59
CA ILE A 165 6.66 -6.42 -7.26
C ILE A 165 5.82 -6.85 -6.06
N VAL A 166 5.15 -7.99 -6.18
CA VAL A 166 4.22 -8.53 -5.18
C VAL A 166 4.77 -9.84 -4.63
N CYS A 167 5.05 -9.91 -3.34
CA CYS A 167 5.55 -11.10 -2.66
C CYS A 167 4.56 -11.61 -1.62
N SER A 168 4.29 -12.91 -1.60
CA SER A 168 3.43 -13.55 -0.59
C SER A 168 3.62 -15.06 -0.58
N ASP A 169 3.38 -15.69 0.57
CA ASP A 169 3.30 -17.16 0.66
C ASP A 169 1.93 -17.68 0.21
N ASP A 170 0.91 -16.81 0.15
CA ASP A 170 -0.41 -17.12 -0.40
C ASP A 170 -0.52 -16.65 -1.85
N LYS A 171 -0.52 -17.58 -2.79
CA LYS A 171 -0.60 -17.30 -4.23
C LYS A 171 -1.91 -16.62 -4.63
N ALA A 172 -3.04 -16.96 -3.99
CA ALA A 172 -4.33 -16.36 -4.31
C ALA A 172 -4.38 -14.91 -3.83
N ALA A 173 -3.85 -14.61 -2.65
CA ALA A 173 -3.70 -13.26 -2.15
C ALA A 173 -2.76 -12.43 -3.05
N ALA A 174 -1.59 -12.97 -3.42
CA ALA A 174 -0.66 -12.31 -4.35
C ALA A 174 -1.34 -11.96 -5.67
N GLN A 175 -2.12 -12.88 -6.25
CA GLN A 175 -2.85 -12.67 -7.48
C GLN A 175 -3.89 -11.55 -7.35
N ARG A 176 -4.66 -11.51 -6.26
CA ARG A 176 -5.63 -10.44 -5.99
C ARG A 176 -4.95 -9.06 -5.88
N ILE A 177 -3.78 -8.99 -5.22
CA ILE A 177 -3.04 -7.73 -5.08
C ILE A 177 -2.37 -7.31 -6.40
N ARG A 178 -1.88 -8.24 -7.21
CA ARG A 178 -1.42 -7.91 -8.57
C ARG A 178 -2.55 -7.33 -9.43
N ALA A 179 -3.75 -7.92 -9.37
CA ALA A 179 -4.92 -7.39 -10.06
C ALA A 179 -5.28 -5.98 -9.56
N LEU A 180 -5.18 -5.73 -8.25
CA LEU A 180 -5.43 -4.42 -7.66
C LEU A 180 -4.37 -3.38 -8.08
N ALA A 181 -3.10 -3.75 -8.14
CA ALA A 181 -2.01 -2.87 -8.56
C ALA A 181 -2.21 -2.39 -10.01
N ARG A 182 -2.61 -3.27 -10.92
CA ARG A 182 -2.87 -2.95 -12.33
C ARG A 182 -4.06 -2.01 -12.57
N LYS A 183 -4.91 -1.78 -11.57
CA LYS A 183 -5.96 -0.76 -11.65
C LYS A 183 -5.39 0.67 -11.61
N ILE A 184 -4.14 0.85 -11.24
CA ILE A 184 -3.43 2.13 -11.33
C ILE A 184 -2.90 2.25 -12.76
N PRO A 185 -3.36 3.21 -13.57
CA PRO A 185 -2.93 3.34 -14.96
C PRO A 185 -1.40 3.42 -15.09
N GLY A 186 -0.84 2.63 -16.01
CA GLY A 186 0.61 2.56 -16.27
C GLY A 186 1.39 1.60 -15.37
N VAL A 187 0.80 1.18 -14.24
CA VAL A 187 1.41 0.18 -13.36
C VAL A 187 1.25 -1.21 -13.96
N ARG A 188 2.35 -1.97 -14.00
CA ARG A 188 2.33 -3.41 -14.21
C ARG A 188 2.63 -4.08 -12.87
N ALA A 189 2.10 -5.28 -12.66
CA ALA A 189 2.36 -6.05 -11.44
C ALA A 189 3.11 -7.34 -11.78
N VAL A 190 4.16 -7.62 -11.03
CA VAL A 190 5.05 -8.76 -11.24
C VAL A 190 5.03 -9.66 -10.02
N ASP A 191 5.02 -10.97 -10.26
CA ASP A 191 5.14 -11.96 -9.19
C ASP A 191 6.56 -11.97 -8.63
N GLY A 192 6.72 -11.49 -7.41
CA GLY A 192 7.98 -11.49 -6.66
C GLY A 192 8.26 -12.80 -5.93
N GLY A 193 7.35 -13.77 -6.00
CA GLY A 193 7.46 -15.05 -5.32
C GLY A 193 7.06 -14.99 -3.85
N LYS A 194 7.76 -15.76 -3.01
CA LYS A 194 7.44 -15.89 -1.59
C LYS A 194 7.68 -14.61 -0.81
N LEU A 195 7.03 -14.50 0.35
CA LEU A 195 7.13 -13.33 1.24
C LEU A 195 8.57 -13.03 1.67
N GLU A 196 9.44 -14.04 1.78
CA GLU A 196 10.86 -13.86 2.10
C GLU A 196 11.61 -12.96 1.11
N ASN A 197 11.13 -12.82 -0.14
CA ASN A 197 11.72 -11.95 -1.15
C ASN A 197 11.42 -10.45 -0.89
N ALA A 198 10.48 -10.14 -0.01
CA ALA A 198 10.19 -8.76 0.41
C ALA A 198 11.46 -8.04 0.91
N ARG A 199 12.38 -8.77 1.58
CA ARG A 199 13.67 -8.23 2.02
C ARG A 199 14.49 -7.56 0.92
N ILE A 200 14.36 -8.04 -0.33
CA ILE A 200 15.06 -7.48 -1.49
C ILE A 200 14.27 -6.30 -2.05
N VAL A 201 12.94 -6.46 -2.16
CA VAL A 201 12.05 -5.45 -2.73
C VAL A 201 12.03 -4.18 -1.87
N GLU A 202 11.96 -4.32 -0.55
CA GLU A 202 12.04 -3.21 0.40
C GLU A 202 13.34 -2.41 0.26
N GLN A 203 14.47 -3.09 -0.01
CA GLN A 203 15.77 -2.42 -0.18
C GLN A 203 15.87 -1.58 -1.44
N ILE A 204 15.12 -1.91 -2.49
CA ILE A 204 15.06 -1.13 -3.73
C ILE A 204 14.58 0.30 -3.45
N THR A 205 13.67 0.49 -2.51
CA THR A 205 13.15 1.80 -2.13
C THR A 205 14.27 2.77 -1.70
N ALA A 206 15.21 2.34 -0.88
CA ALA A 206 16.34 3.16 -0.46
C ALA A 206 17.23 3.58 -1.65
N LEU A 207 17.38 2.69 -2.63
CA LEU A 207 18.12 2.98 -3.87
C LEU A 207 17.38 4.00 -4.72
N LEU A 208 16.05 3.85 -4.91
CA LEU A 208 15.22 4.80 -5.66
C LEU A 208 15.22 6.18 -5.00
N ILE A 209 15.11 6.25 -3.67
CA ILE A 209 15.25 7.52 -2.94
C ILE A 209 16.61 8.17 -3.26
N GLY A 210 17.69 7.38 -3.31
CA GLY A 210 19.01 7.86 -3.68
C GLY A 210 19.07 8.43 -5.10
N PHE A 211 18.38 7.81 -6.06
CA PHE A 211 18.24 8.35 -7.42
C PHE A 211 17.44 9.65 -7.42
N ASN A 212 16.30 9.69 -6.73
CA ASN A 212 15.42 10.85 -6.67
C ASN A 212 16.14 12.09 -6.09
N ILE A 213 16.94 11.91 -5.04
CA ILE A 213 17.75 13.00 -4.44
C ILE A 213 18.75 13.55 -5.45
N ARG A 214 19.44 12.70 -6.21
CA ARG A 214 20.46 13.11 -7.16
C ARG A 214 19.89 13.73 -8.43
N SER A 215 18.79 13.17 -8.95
CA SER A 215 18.17 13.59 -10.22
C SER A 215 17.06 14.62 -10.05
N LYS A 216 16.61 14.89 -8.80
CA LYS A 216 15.42 15.71 -8.49
C LYS A 216 14.17 15.20 -9.21
N GLY A 217 14.01 13.87 -9.28
CA GLY A 217 12.93 13.20 -9.99
C GLY A 217 12.18 12.22 -9.08
N HIS A 218 11.27 11.48 -9.70
CA HIS A 218 10.47 10.43 -9.06
C HIS A 218 10.70 9.12 -9.84
N SER A 219 11.77 8.40 -9.50
CA SER A 219 12.13 7.16 -10.18
C SER A 219 11.19 6.02 -9.79
N GLY A 220 10.89 5.16 -10.74
CA GLY A 220 10.23 3.88 -10.57
C GLY A 220 11.14 2.71 -10.97
N LEU A 221 10.59 1.52 -10.95
CA LEU A 221 11.25 0.30 -11.40
C LEU A 221 10.53 -0.26 -12.63
N ARG A 222 11.29 -0.70 -13.62
CA ARG A 222 10.78 -1.53 -14.73
C ARG A 222 11.60 -2.80 -14.86
N ILE A 223 10.93 -3.95 -14.83
CA ILE A 223 11.51 -5.25 -15.08
C ILE A 223 11.29 -5.57 -16.55
N THR A 224 12.36 -5.87 -17.27
CA THR A 224 12.34 -6.16 -18.71
C THR A 224 12.70 -7.61 -18.97
N GLY A 225 12.30 -8.13 -20.14
CA GLY A 225 12.69 -9.47 -20.60
C GLY A 225 11.85 -10.62 -20.03
N LEU A 226 10.82 -10.35 -19.23
CA LEU A 226 9.85 -11.36 -18.83
C LEU A 226 8.81 -11.55 -19.95
N PRO A 227 8.24 -12.77 -20.11
CA PRO A 227 7.16 -13.00 -21.04
C PRO A 227 5.88 -12.23 -20.61
N PRO A 228 4.99 -11.86 -21.56
CA PRO A 228 3.79 -11.05 -21.26
C PRO A 228 2.94 -11.59 -20.10
N GLU A 229 2.78 -12.90 -20.01
CA GLU A 229 2.02 -13.58 -18.97
C GLU A 229 2.59 -13.43 -17.55
N ALA A 230 3.86 -13.04 -17.42
CA ALA A 230 4.47 -12.73 -16.12
C ALA A 230 3.95 -11.42 -15.50
N TYR A 231 3.35 -10.56 -16.33
CA TYR A 231 2.71 -9.32 -15.92
C TYR A 231 1.18 -9.45 -15.84
N ASP A 232 0.62 -10.57 -16.32
CA ASP A 232 -0.82 -10.84 -16.32
C ASP A 232 -1.22 -11.69 -15.10
N VAL A 233 -2.42 -11.44 -14.57
CA VAL A 233 -3.01 -12.17 -13.45
C VAL A 233 -4.03 -13.16 -13.95
#